data_b1d83cb3f73a3d6a00e1af2240493e06
#
_entry.id   b1d83cb3f73a3d6a00e1af2240493e06
#
_cell.length_a   1.000
_cell.length_b   1.000
_cell.length_c   1.000
_cell.angle_alpha   90.00
_cell.angle_beta   90.00
_cell.angle_gamma   90.00
#
_symmetry.space_group_name_H-M   'P 1'
#
loop_
_entity.id
_entity.type
_entity.pdbx_description
1 polymer ?
#
loop_
_entity_poly.entity_id
_entity_poly.type
_entity_poly.pdbx_seq_one_letter_code
_entity_poly.pdbx_strand_id
1 'polypeptide(L)'
;LQRRRQRQMCIRDSSNLDYIQVDMDAKDNRRSKANMASMDPDLFWSTVNYGFHYQYMHNTLQLNREIIDDKPFFSNISRLSGISSTDWSWGPLLADLDNDGWKDLFVSNGTRREINNKDYFNEISLRPIAKDSLLYYTSKIPSEPIANFTFRNNQDLTFSDVSEVWGLDDKNFSNGAVYADLDNDGYLEIIVNNIDQEAQI
;
A
#
# COMPACT_ATOMS: atom_id res chain seq x y z
N LEU A 1 23.37 -20.22 20.08
CA LEU A 1 22.97 -18.97 19.38
C LEU A 1 22.94 -19.27 17.87
N GLN A 2 21.82 -19.79 17.39
CA GLN A 2 21.58 -19.86 15.95
C GLN A 2 21.38 -18.42 15.47
N ARG A 3 22.31 -17.93 14.63
CA ARG A 3 22.12 -16.67 13.94
C ARG A 3 20.84 -16.79 13.11
N ARG A 4 19.75 -16.14 13.50
CA ARG A 4 18.57 -15.93 12.68
C ARG A 4 19.05 -15.22 11.41
N ARG A 5 19.15 -15.94 10.29
CA ARG A 5 19.37 -15.32 9.00
C ARG A 5 18.13 -14.47 8.73
N GLN A 6 18.31 -13.15 8.64
CA GLN A 6 17.28 -12.28 8.10
C GLN A 6 16.93 -12.81 6.71
N ARG A 7 15.84 -13.55 6.61
CA ARG A 7 15.28 -14.02 5.34
C ARG A 7 14.49 -12.85 4.76
N GLN A 8 15.15 -12.09 3.93
CA GLN A 8 14.53 -10.98 3.23
C GLN A 8 13.40 -11.51 2.33
N MET A 9 12.20 -10.93 2.47
CA MET A 9 11.05 -11.03 1.57
C MET A 9 10.40 -12.44 1.40
N CYS A 10 10.42 -13.30 2.39
CA CYS A 10 9.60 -14.50 2.40
C CYS A 10 8.47 -14.34 3.41
N ILE A 11 7.22 -14.48 2.98
CA ILE A 11 6.04 -14.43 3.86
C ILE A 11 5.75 -15.78 4.52
N ARG A 12 6.54 -16.80 4.19
CA ARG A 12 6.45 -18.17 4.69
C ARG A 12 7.83 -18.74 4.97
N ASP A 13 7.89 -19.85 5.67
CA ASP A 13 9.16 -20.57 5.88
C ASP A 13 9.58 -21.35 4.61
N SER A 14 10.06 -20.64 3.61
CA SER A 14 10.58 -21.21 2.36
C SER A 14 11.90 -20.56 1.97
N SER A 15 12.64 -21.22 1.09
CA SER A 15 13.87 -20.66 0.51
C SER A 15 13.61 -19.71 -0.67
N ASN A 16 12.38 -19.68 -1.17
CA ASN A 16 12.00 -18.88 -2.33
C ASN A 16 11.55 -17.48 -1.91
N LEU A 17 12.05 -16.46 -2.59
CA LEU A 17 11.68 -15.08 -2.33
C LEU A 17 10.28 -14.81 -2.90
N ASP A 18 9.38 -14.31 -2.05
CA ASP A 18 8.10 -13.77 -2.46
C ASP A 18 8.25 -12.28 -2.78
N TYR A 19 7.29 -11.70 -3.50
CA TYR A 19 7.34 -10.30 -3.91
C TYR A 19 6.04 -9.59 -3.58
N ILE A 20 6.13 -8.42 -2.96
CA ILE A 20 5.00 -7.53 -2.70
C ILE A 20 5.19 -6.21 -3.44
N GLN A 21 4.11 -5.72 -4.05
CA GLN A 21 3.99 -4.39 -4.60
C GLN A 21 2.66 -3.79 -4.15
N VAL A 22 2.70 -2.57 -3.68
CA VAL A 22 1.51 -1.80 -3.33
C VAL A 22 1.12 -0.87 -4.46
N ASP A 23 -0.17 -0.58 -4.54
CA ASP A 23 -0.77 0.29 -5.54
C ASP A 23 -1.89 1.11 -4.90
N MET A 24 -2.59 1.91 -5.70
CA MET A 24 -3.65 2.80 -5.26
C MET A 24 -5.02 2.10 -5.41
N ASP A 25 -5.43 1.36 -4.39
CA ASP A 25 -6.78 0.79 -4.31
C ASP A 25 -7.33 0.94 -2.90
N ALA A 26 -8.40 1.74 -2.76
CA ALA A 26 -8.99 2.01 -1.46
C ALA A 26 -9.92 0.89 -1.01
N LYS A 27 -9.75 0.44 0.24
CA LYS A 27 -10.68 -0.48 0.93
C LYS A 27 -12.03 0.19 1.20
N ASP A 28 -12.02 1.51 1.48
CA ASP A 28 -13.25 2.30 1.66
C ASP A 28 -13.99 2.52 0.34
N ASN A 29 -15.28 2.18 0.32
CA ASN A 29 -16.09 2.23 -0.90
C ASN A 29 -16.28 3.64 -1.46
N ARG A 30 -16.39 4.68 -0.60
CA ARG A 30 -16.50 6.08 -1.04
C ARG A 30 -15.19 6.51 -1.69
N ARG A 31 -14.06 6.26 -1.02
CA ARG A 31 -12.75 6.65 -1.51
C ARG A 31 -12.39 5.90 -2.80
N SER A 32 -12.70 4.62 -2.90
CA SER A 32 -12.42 3.84 -4.11
C SER A 32 -13.16 4.38 -5.34
N LYS A 33 -14.35 4.97 -5.15
CA LYS A 33 -15.13 5.56 -6.24
C LYS A 33 -14.79 7.01 -6.54
N ALA A 34 -14.50 7.80 -5.51
CA ALA A 34 -14.20 9.22 -5.67
C ALA A 34 -12.76 9.45 -6.15
N ASN A 35 -11.79 8.79 -5.51
CA ASN A 35 -10.36 9.07 -5.70
C ASN A 35 -9.64 8.05 -6.58
N MET A 36 -10.11 6.82 -6.55
CA MET A 36 -9.49 5.67 -7.21
C MET A 36 -10.41 5.10 -8.28
N ALA A 37 -11.08 5.94 -9.00
CA ALA A 37 -11.98 5.56 -10.09
C ALA A 37 -11.24 4.80 -11.19
N SER A 38 -10.59 3.83 -10.77
CA SER A 38 -9.39 3.24 -11.25
C SER A 38 -9.60 2.35 -12.44
N MET A 39 -10.73 2.04 -12.85
CA MET A 39 -10.87 1.19 -14.03
C MET A 39 -12.08 1.66 -14.82
N ASP A 40 -11.87 2.74 -15.59
CA ASP A 40 -12.73 2.97 -16.72
C ASP A 40 -12.60 1.75 -17.65
N PRO A 41 -13.65 0.93 -17.80
CA PRO A 41 -13.59 -0.29 -18.61
C PRO A 41 -13.20 -0.03 -20.06
N ASP A 42 -13.62 1.11 -20.61
CA ASP A 42 -13.34 1.47 -22.01
C ASP A 42 -11.86 1.79 -22.19
N LEU A 43 -11.27 2.53 -21.25
CA LEU A 43 -9.84 2.82 -21.26
C LEU A 43 -9.03 1.53 -21.05
N PHE A 44 -9.43 0.68 -20.10
CA PHE A 44 -8.77 -0.60 -19.85
C PHE A 44 -8.73 -1.47 -21.11
N TRP A 45 -9.88 -1.70 -21.73
CA TRP A 45 -9.94 -2.53 -22.94
C TRP A 45 -9.23 -1.88 -24.14
N SER A 46 -9.25 -0.54 -24.23
CA SER A 46 -8.48 0.16 -25.24
C SER A 46 -6.99 -0.09 -25.09
N THR A 47 -6.45 0.00 -23.87
CA THR A 47 -5.02 -0.26 -23.62
C THR A 47 -4.65 -1.71 -23.94
N VAL A 48 -5.48 -2.68 -23.56
CA VAL A 48 -5.29 -4.10 -23.90
C VAL A 48 -5.30 -4.31 -25.42
N ASN A 49 -6.23 -3.68 -26.15
CA ASN A 49 -6.32 -3.77 -27.60
C ASN A 49 -5.12 -3.15 -28.32
N TYR A 50 -4.46 -2.16 -27.72
CA TYR A 50 -3.19 -1.60 -28.19
C TYR A 50 -1.96 -2.48 -27.87
N GLY A 51 -2.16 -3.64 -27.24
CA GLY A 51 -1.09 -4.60 -26.92
C GLY A 51 -0.38 -4.35 -25.59
N PHE A 52 -0.93 -3.51 -24.72
CA PHE A 52 -0.44 -3.39 -23.34
C PHE A 52 -0.89 -4.57 -22.48
N HIS A 53 -0.13 -4.86 -21.41
CA HIS A 53 -0.50 -5.87 -20.43
C HIS A 53 -1.75 -5.46 -19.65
N TYR A 54 -2.47 -6.45 -19.13
CA TYR A 54 -3.56 -6.24 -18.18
C TYR A 54 -3.01 -5.55 -16.92
N GLN A 55 -3.50 -4.35 -16.63
CA GLN A 55 -3.11 -3.59 -15.46
C GLN A 55 -4.28 -3.48 -14.51
N TYR A 56 -4.10 -3.98 -13.30
CA TYR A 56 -5.10 -3.92 -12.25
C TYR A 56 -4.55 -3.06 -11.10
N MET A 57 -5.31 -2.03 -10.72
CA MET A 57 -4.94 -1.15 -9.62
C MET A 57 -5.32 -1.81 -8.28
N HIS A 58 -4.49 -2.70 -7.82
CA HIS A 58 -4.58 -3.31 -6.49
C HIS A 58 -3.20 -3.82 -6.08
N ASN A 59 -2.99 -3.93 -4.77
CA ASN A 59 -1.75 -4.51 -4.27
C ASN A 59 -1.57 -5.93 -4.78
N THR A 60 -0.34 -6.30 -5.05
CA THR A 60 -0.01 -7.66 -5.47
C THR A 60 0.92 -8.31 -4.46
N LEU A 61 0.62 -9.53 -4.09
CA LEU A 61 1.50 -10.41 -3.33
C LEU A 61 1.79 -11.64 -4.19
N GLN A 62 2.98 -11.67 -4.74
CA GLN A 62 3.44 -12.70 -5.66
C GLN A 62 4.14 -13.81 -4.87
N LEU A 63 3.41 -14.89 -4.64
CA LEU A 63 3.95 -16.09 -4.00
C LEU A 63 4.81 -16.86 -5.01
N ASN A 64 6.09 -17.03 -4.70
CA ASN A 64 6.99 -17.83 -5.51
C ASN A 64 6.70 -19.33 -5.27
N ARG A 65 6.03 -19.96 -6.22
CA ARG A 65 5.59 -21.35 -6.10
C ARG A 65 6.75 -22.33 -6.23
N GLU A 66 7.56 -22.16 -7.28
CA GLU A 66 8.65 -23.06 -7.64
C GLU A 66 9.47 -22.47 -8.80
N ILE A 67 10.53 -23.14 -9.13
CA ILE A 67 11.30 -22.86 -10.35
C ILE A 67 10.97 -23.96 -11.37
N ILE A 68 10.45 -23.57 -12.52
CA ILE A 68 10.13 -24.44 -13.65
C ILE A 68 10.99 -24.00 -14.84
N ASP A 69 11.77 -24.91 -15.41
CA ASP A 69 12.68 -24.62 -16.54
C ASP A 69 13.58 -23.40 -16.28
N ASP A 70 14.21 -23.33 -15.11
CA ASP A 70 15.05 -22.23 -14.64
C ASP A 70 14.34 -20.86 -14.54
N LYS A 71 13.02 -20.84 -14.52
CA LYS A 71 12.22 -19.63 -14.35
C LYS A 71 11.35 -19.71 -13.11
N PRO A 72 11.33 -18.64 -12.28
CA PRO A 72 10.44 -18.60 -11.13
C PRO A 72 8.99 -18.50 -11.56
N PHE A 73 8.14 -19.31 -10.96
CA PHE A 73 6.69 -19.29 -11.18
C PHE A 73 5.99 -18.64 -10.00
N PHE A 74 5.29 -17.54 -10.26
CA PHE A 74 4.58 -16.75 -9.26
C PHE A 74 3.06 -16.89 -9.37
N SER A 75 2.39 -16.81 -8.23
CA SER A 75 0.94 -16.68 -8.13
C SER A 75 0.57 -15.45 -7.32
N ASN A 76 -0.27 -14.58 -7.87
CA ASN A 76 -0.80 -13.46 -7.10
C ASN A 76 -1.85 -13.95 -6.10
N ILE A 77 -1.55 -13.82 -4.82
CA ILE A 77 -2.42 -14.23 -3.70
C ILE A 77 -2.94 -13.05 -2.88
N SER A 78 -2.75 -11.81 -3.31
CA SER A 78 -3.08 -10.62 -2.50
C SER A 78 -4.54 -10.57 -2.03
N ARG A 79 -5.48 -11.05 -2.85
CA ARG A 79 -6.90 -11.14 -2.46
C ARG A 79 -7.17 -12.25 -1.46
N LEU A 80 -6.53 -13.40 -1.64
CA LEU A 80 -6.59 -14.50 -0.67
C LEU A 80 -6.00 -14.06 0.67
N SER A 81 -4.90 -13.35 0.61
CA SER A 81 -4.19 -12.85 1.79
C SER A 81 -4.87 -11.68 2.51
N GLY A 82 -5.90 -11.07 1.91
CA GLY A 82 -6.64 -9.97 2.54
C GLY A 82 -5.96 -8.60 2.46
N ILE A 83 -4.89 -8.46 1.66
CA ILE A 83 -4.07 -7.24 1.60
C ILE A 83 -4.17 -6.50 0.26
N SER A 84 -5.16 -6.82 -0.58
CA SER A 84 -5.26 -6.30 -1.94
C SER A 84 -5.55 -4.81 -2.03
N SER A 85 -6.09 -4.20 -0.98
CA SER A 85 -6.57 -2.82 -1.00
C SER A 85 -6.19 -2.11 0.30
N THR A 86 -5.34 -1.09 0.20
CA THR A 86 -4.77 -0.34 1.33
C THR A 86 -4.76 1.18 1.12
N ASP A 87 -5.57 1.71 0.19
CA ASP A 87 -5.70 3.12 -0.18
C ASP A 87 -4.51 3.63 -1.04
N TRP A 88 -4.07 4.87 -0.83
CA TRP A 88 -2.97 5.47 -1.58
C TRP A 88 -1.63 5.08 -0.95
N SER A 89 -1.15 3.92 -1.34
CA SER A 89 -0.03 3.26 -0.69
C SER A 89 1.32 3.61 -1.32
N TRP A 90 2.33 3.84 -0.48
CA TRP A 90 3.67 4.23 -0.92
C TRP A 90 4.72 3.14 -0.72
N GLY A 91 4.81 2.59 0.48
CA GLY A 91 5.89 1.69 0.83
C GLY A 91 5.45 0.53 1.71
N PRO A 92 5.60 -0.72 1.24
CA PRO A 92 5.42 -1.89 2.07
C PRO A 92 6.70 -2.21 2.84
N LEU A 93 6.58 -2.52 4.12
CA LEU A 93 7.65 -3.08 4.95
C LEU A 93 7.27 -4.48 5.39
N LEU A 94 8.12 -5.45 5.12
CA LEU A 94 7.98 -6.83 5.62
C LEU A 94 8.98 -7.06 6.74
N ALA A 95 8.51 -7.15 7.97
CA ALA A 95 9.30 -7.36 9.16
C ALA A 95 8.56 -8.24 10.17
N ASP A 96 9.27 -8.91 11.04
CA ASP A 96 8.72 -9.65 12.16
C ASP A 96 8.49 -8.65 13.30
N LEU A 97 7.27 -8.08 13.35
CA LEU A 97 6.96 -6.96 14.24
C LEU A 97 6.53 -7.43 15.64
N ASP A 98 6.01 -8.66 15.77
CA ASP A 98 5.61 -9.25 17.04
C ASP A 98 6.57 -10.34 17.56
N ASN A 99 7.70 -10.53 16.88
CA ASN A 99 8.74 -11.52 17.22
C ASN A 99 8.26 -12.99 17.22
N ASP A 100 7.22 -13.30 16.43
CA ASP A 100 6.71 -14.67 16.32
C ASP A 100 7.51 -15.53 15.32
N GLY A 101 8.44 -14.92 14.58
CA GLY A 101 9.32 -15.55 13.58
C GLY A 101 8.79 -15.45 12.15
N TRP A 102 7.60 -14.92 11.94
CA TRP A 102 6.99 -14.69 10.63
C TRP A 102 7.00 -13.20 10.30
N LYS A 103 6.95 -12.89 9.01
CA LYS A 103 6.98 -11.48 8.60
C LYS A 103 5.58 -10.92 8.48
N ASP A 104 5.35 -9.87 9.22
CA ASP A 104 4.19 -9.00 9.12
C ASP A 104 4.37 -7.96 8.01
N LEU A 105 3.31 -7.28 7.67
CA LEU A 105 3.30 -6.25 6.65
C LEU A 105 2.83 -4.91 7.23
N PHE A 106 3.66 -3.89 7.11
CA PHE A 106 3.25 -2.50 7.30
C PHE A 106 3.18 -1.79 5.96
N VAL A 107 2.15 -0.95 5.75
CA VAL A 107 1.95 -0.16 4.51
C VAL A 107 1.69 1.29 4.87
N SER A 108 2.60 2.17 4.46
CA SER A 108 2.41 3.62 4.61
C SER A 108 1.47 4.17 3.56
N ASN A 109 0.56 5.06 3.96
CA ASN A 109 -0.50 5.61 3.13
C ASN A 109 -0.60 7.13 3.21
N GLY A 110 -1.12 7.72 2.15
CA GLY A 110 -1.57 9.09 2.14
C GLY A 110 -1.06 9.92 0.98
N THR A 111 -1.91 10.81 0.54
CA THR A 111 -1.54 11.90 -0.36
C THR A 111 -2.09 13.20 0.17
N ARG A 112 -1.25 14.24 0.18
CA ARG A 112 -1.64 15.55 0.69
C ARG A 112 -2.83 16.14 -0.03
N ARG A 113 -2.99 15.86 -1.32
CA ARG A 113 -4.09 16.33 -2.16
C ARG A 113 -4.66 15.18 -2.97
N GLU A 114 -5.96 15.04 -2.96
CA GLU A 114 -6.69 14.02 -3.71
C GLU A 114 -6.80 14.41 -5.19
N ILE A 115 -5.69 14.37 -5.90
CA ILE A 115 -5.57 14.82 -7.29
C ILE A 115 -6.43 14.00 -8.28
N ASN A 116 -6.94 12.86 -7.84
CA ASN A 116 -7.83 12.00 -8.62
C ASN A 116 -9.31 12.13 -8.21
N ASN A 117 -9.65 13.08 -7.31
CA ASN A 117 -11.02 13.22 -6.80
C ASN A 117 -11.96 13.67 -7.92
N LYS A 118 -12.71 12.72 -8.46
CA LYS A 118 -13.63 12.97 -9.58
C LYS A 118 -14.74 13.95 -9.24
N ASP A 119 -15.26 13.91 -8.02
CA ASP A 119 -16.36 14.80 -7.62
C ASP A 119 -15.88 16.24 -7.65
N TYR A 120 -14.70 16.52 -7.10
CA TYR A 120 -14.09 17.84 -7.15
C TYR A 120 -13.85 18.33 -8.58
N PHE A 121 -13.20 17.51 -9.40
CA PHE A 121 -12.85 17.90 -10.77
C PHE A 121 -14.09 18.02 -11.67
N ASN A 122 -15.13 17.23 -11.47
CA ASN A 122 -16.40 17.39 -12.16
C ASN A 122 -17.06 18.72 -11.77
N GLU A 123 -17.10 19.07 -10.49
CA GLU A 123 -17.66 20.34 -10.02
C GLU A 123 -16.95 21.54 -10.65
N ILE A 124 -15.61 21.56 -10.62
CA ILE A 124 -14.86 22.70 -11.16
C ILE A 124 -14.90 22.77 -12.69
N SER A 125 -15.04 21.65 -13.39
CA SER A 125 -15.12 21.63 -14.87
C SER A 125 -16.36 22.37 -15.40
N LEU A 126 -17.40 22.52 -14.58
CA LEU A 126 -18.60 23.26 -14.91
C LEU A 126 -18.43 24.79 -14.73
N ARG A 127 -17.29 25.24 -14.22
CA ARG A 127 -17.04 26.68 -13.93
C ARG A 127 -16.03 27.24 -14.92
N PRO A 128 -16.20 28.47 -15.41
CA PRO A 128 -15.17 29.16 -16.18
C PRO A 128 -13.98 29.48 -15.25
N ILE A 129 -12.85 28.80 -15.47
CA ILE A 129 -11.64 29.02 -14.68
C ILE A 129 -10.75 30.03 -15.42
N ALA A 130 -10.57 31.21 -14.82
CA ALA A 130 -9.57 32.15 -15.29
C ALA A 130 -8.16 31.63 -14.96
N LYS A 131 -7.17 31.90 -15.86
CA LYS A 131 -5.77 31.47 -15.65
C LYS A 131 -5.19 31.90 -14.30
N ASP A 132 -5.57 33.10 -13.84
CA ASP A 132 -5.08 33.65 -12.57
C ASP A 132 -5.67 32.99 -11.32
N SER A 133 -6.73 32.18 -11.48
CA SER A 133 -7.37 31.47 -10.37
C SER A 133 -6.94 29.99 -10.24
N LEU A 134 -6.01 29.54 -11.05
CA LEU A 134 -5.53 28.15 -11.03
C LEU A 134 -4.98 27.75 -9.66
N LEU A 135 -4.14 28.61 -9.05
CA LEU A 135 -3.59 28.35 -7.73
C LEU A 135 -4.67 28.25 -6.65
N TYR A 136 -5.70 29.10 -6.74
CA TYR A 136 -6.84 29.03 -5.84
C TYR A 136 -7.54 27.68 -5.91
N TYR A 137 -7.91 27.23 -7.11
CA TYR A 137 -8.56 25.93 -7.27
C TYR A 137 -7.65 24.76 -6.89
N THR A 138 -6.37 24.80 -7.23
CA THR A 138 -5.41 23.78 -6.79
C THR A 138 -5.33 23.69 -5.26
N SER A 139 -5.37 24.83 -4.57
CA SER A 139 -5.36 24.86 -3.09
C SER A 139 -6.63 24.29 -2.46
N LYS A 140 -7.73 24.22 -3.20
CA LYS A 140 -9.02 23.69 -2.77
C LYS A 140 -9.24 22.20 -3.07
N ILE A 141 -8.31 21.56 -3.75
CA ILE A 141 -8.36 20.10 -3.93
C ILE A 141 -8.49 19.45 -2.54
N PRO A 142 -9.44 18.52 -2.35
CA PRO A 142 -9.64 17.85 -1.07
C PRO A 142 -8.35 17.26 -0.50
N SER A 143 -8.26 17.24 0.79
CA SER A 143 -7.12 16.73 1.55
C SER A 143 -7.67 15.94 2.73
N GLU A 144 -7.52 14.62 2.71
CA GLU A 144 -8.03 13.73 3.73
C GLU A 144 -6.88 12.85 4.24
N PRO A 145 -6.45 13.02 5.50
CA PRO A 145 -5.46 12.12 6.09
C PRO A 145 -6.07 10.73 6.29
N ILE A 146 -5.30 9.71 6.01
CA ILE A 146 -5.71 8.31 6.10
C ILE A 146 -4.76 7.52 6.98
N ALA A 147 -5.25 6.43 7.57
CA ALA A 147 -4.46 5.55 8.39
C ALA A 147 -3.48 4.72 7.54
N ASN A 148 -2.34 4.39 8.14
CA ASN A 148 -1.48 3.33 7.66
C ASN A 148 -2.14 1.97 7.93
N PHE A 149 -1.69 0.93 7.25
CA PHE A 149 -2.14 -0.43 7.51
C PHE A 149 -1.02 -1.28 8.08
N THR A 150 -1.37 -2.05 9.10
CA THR A 150 -0.48 -3.07 9.68
C THR A 150 -1.21 -4.40 9.67
N PHE A 151 -0.58 -5.39 9.08
CA PHE A 151 -1.16 -6.71 8.91
C PHE A 151 -0.26 -7.74 9.56
N ARG A 152 -0.81 -8.49 10.53
CA ARG A 152 -0.16 -9.64 11.14
C ARG A 152 -0.29 -10.86 10.23
N ASN A 153 0.79 -11.59 10.06
CA ASN A 153 0.83 -12.85 9.32
C ASN A 153 0.18 -13.98 10.13
N ASN A 154 -0.85 -14.61 9.58
CA ASN A 154 -1.55 -15.72 10.23
C ASN A 154 -0.88 -17.09 9.97
N GLN A 155 0.27 -17.12 9.29
CA GLN A 155 1.07 -18.33 8.99
C GLN A 155 0.41 -19.31 8.00
N ASP A 156 -0.73 -18.93 7.43
CA ASP A 156 -1.53 -19.72 6.48
C ASP A 156 -1.72 -19.02 5.12
N LEU A 157 -0.85 -18.06 4.78
CA LEU A 157 -0.90 -17.18 3.61
C LEU A 157 -1.96 -16.08 3.70
N THR A 158 -2.64 -15.95 4.82
CA THR A 158 -3.54 -14.82 5.10
C THR A 158 -2.95 -13.87 6.11
N PHE A 159 -3.48 -12.65 6.14
CA PHE A 159 -3.08 -11.62 7.06
C PHE A 159 -4.30 -11.01 7.76
N SER A 160 -4.13 -10.66 9.01
CA SER A 160 -5.14 -9.95 9.81
C SER A 160 -4.74 -8.50 9.98
N ASP A 161 -5.67 -7.58 9.68
CA ASP A 161 -5.49 -6.15 9.95
C ASP A 161 -5.46 -5.92 11.46
N VAL A 162 -4.33 -5.48 11.97
CA VAL A 162 -4.07 -5.23 13.40
C VAL A 162 -3.72 -3.77 13.67
N SER A 163 -3.94 -2.87 12.69
CA SER A 163 -3.55 -1.47 12.77
C SER A 163 -4.06 -0.78 14.03
N GLU A 164 -5.35 -0.92 14.35
CA GLU A 164 -5.97 -0.35 15.55
C GLU A 164 -5.46 -1.04 16.83
N VAL A 165 -5.36 -2.37 16.82
CA VAL A 165 -4.97 -3.15 18.01
C VAL A 165 -3.53 -2.85 18.42
N TRP A 166 -2.66 -2.59 17.45
CA TRP A 166 -1.25 -2.26 17.70
C TRP A 166 -1.00 -0.75 17.81
N GLY A 167 -2.05 0.09 17.70
CA GLY A 167 -1.93 1.54 17.84
C GLY A 167 -1.20 2.22 16.66
N LEU A 168 -1.30 1.66 15.46
CA LEU A 168 -0.63 2.13 14.25
C LEU A 168 -1.62 2.70 13.21
N ASP A 169 -2.82 3.11 13.66
CA ASP A 169 -3.92 3.59 12.82
C ASP A 169 -4.06 5.11 12.78
N ASP A 170 -3.05 5.85 13.22
CA ASP A 170 -3.01 7.30 13.14
C ASP A 170 -3.17 7.79 11.71
N LYS A 171 -4.09 8.76 11.52
CA LYS A 171 -4.40 9.33 10.20
C LYS A 171 -3.45 10.43 9.84
N ASN A 172 -2.61 10.19 8.87
CA ASN A 172 -1.55 11.07 8.40
C ASN A 172 -1.42 11.07 6.87
N PHE A 173 -0.45 11.81 6.37
CA PHE A 173 0.03 11.72 4.99
C PHE A 173 1.41 11.07 5.01
N SER A 174 1.44 9.75 5.16
CA SER A 174 2.66 8.97 5.33
C SER A 174 3.24 8.55 3.98
N ASN A 175 4.43 9.05 3.65
CA ASN A 175 5.05 8.79 2.35
C ASN A 175 6.16 7.75 2.36
N GLY A 176 6.66 7.41 3.53
CA GLY A 176 7.72 6.43 3.67
C GLY A 176 7.84 5.96 5.10
N ALA A 177 8.35 4.76 5.25
CA ALA A 177 8.62 4.19 6.55
C ALA A 177 9.87 3.31 6.49
N VAL A 178 10.48 3.11 7.65
CA VAL A 178 11.61 2.20 7.85
C VAL A 178 11.45 1.56 9.21
N TYR A 179 12.03 0.39 9.41
CA TYR A 179 12.09 -0.24 10.73
C TYR A 179 13.54 -0.43 11.17
N ALA A 180 13.75 -0.32 12.47
CA ALA A 180 15.02 -0.61 13.11
C ALA A 180 14.78 -0.97 14.58
N ASP A 181 15.68 -1.74 15.17
CA ASP A 181 15.79 -1.94 16.62
C ASP A 181 16.62 -0.77 17.16
N LEU A 182 15.94 0.27 17.69
CA LEU A 182 16.57 1.54 18.08
C LEU A 182 17.19 1.50 19.48
N ASP A 183 16.62 0.73 20.39
CA ASP A 183 17.08 0.63 21.77
C ASP A 183 17.80 -0.68 22.09
N ASN A 184 17.93 -1.57 21.08
CA ASN A 184 18.66 -2.83 21.17
C ASN A 184 17.98 -3.87 22.09
N ASP A 185 16.66 -3.83 22.18
CA ASP A 185 15.87 -4.77 22.98
C ASP A 185 15.42 -6.02 22.19
N GLY A 186 15.61 -5.99 20.85
CA GLY A 186 15.28 -7.07 19.93
C GLY A 186 13.88 -6.97 19.32
N TYR A 187 13.12 -5.92 19.64
CA TYR A 187 11.91 -5.55 18.93
C TYR A 187 12.21 -4.51 17.86
N LEU A 188 11.30 -4.32 16.92
CA LEU A 188 11.51 -3.40 15.81
C LEU A 188 10.56 -2.21 15.93
N GLU A 189 11.12 -1.01 16.04
CA GLU A 189 10.38 0.23 15.91
C GLU A 189 10.15 0.55 14.44
N ILE A 190 8.96 1.11 14.14
CA ILE A 190 8.61 1.64 12.83
C ILE A 190 8.72 3.16 12.87
N ILE A 191 9.63 3.70 12.05
CA ILE A 191 9.77 5.14 11.89
C ILE A 191 9.00 5.55 10.63
N VAL A 192 7.99 6.41 10.78
CA VAL A 192 7.11 6.87 9.69
C VAL A 192 7.36 8.34 9.41
N ASN A 193 7.64 8.66 8.14
CA ASN A 193 7.77 10.04 7.68
C ASN A 193 6.42 10.56 7.17
N ASN A 194 5.97 11.69 7.72
CA ASN A 194 4.69 12.32 7.39
C ASN A 194 4.89 13.66 6.70
N ILE A 195 3.97 14.03 5.77
CA ILE A 195 3.91 15.37 5.19
C ILE A 195 3.11 16.27 6.14
N ASP A 196 3.62 17.47 6.40
CA ASP A 196 2.99 18.52 7.23
C ASP A 196 2.79 18.12 8.71
N GLN A 197 3.40 17.02 9.14
CA GLN A 197 3.36 16.54 10.53
C GLN A 197 4.72 15.96 10.92
N GLU A 198 4.94 15.83 12.22
CA GLU A 198 6.16 15.22 12.74
C GLU A 198 6.26 13.75 12.34
N ALA A 199 7.50 13.27 12.21
CA ALA A 199 7.74 11.84 12.07
C ALA A 199 7.28 11.11 13.33
N GLN A 200 6.78 9.91 13.16
CA GLN A 200 6.32 9.05 14.26
C GLN A 200 7.26 7.85 14.43
N ILE A 201 7.39 7.40 15.65
CA ILE A 201 8.11 6.17 16.02
C ILE A 201 7.19 5.33 16.88
#